data_2f9ce74de5f15e55649ed9e7581cf2a6
#
_entry.id   2f9ce74de5f15e55649ed9e7581cf2a6
#
_cell.length_a   1.000
_cell.length_b   1.000
_cell.length_c   1.000
_cell.angle_alpha   90.00
_cell.angle_beta   90.00
_cell.angle_gamma   90.00
#
_symmetry.space_group_name_H-M   'P 1'
#
loop_
_entity.id
_entity.type
_entity.pdbx_description
1 polymer ?
#
loop_
_entity_poly.entity_id
_entity_poly.type
_entity_poly.pdbx_seq_one_letter_code
_entity_poly.pdbx_strand_id
1 'polypeptide(L)'
;MESTIKNGISHAKKAALLSIIPGIGQLYNRQKIKGCLFLGLSILYVFVFADLFNMGFWGLFTLGTEVPRDNSIFLLAEGLVALIVLSFGLFFYYLNLRDAYKNGEMIDQHLRVNSIKESYHALLAEGYPYLLSSPAFILLVFSVIFPILFSIALAFTNYDLYHSAPANLADWVGLETFKQIFTVDIWRSTFINVFG
;
A
#
# COMPACT_ATOMS: atom_id res chain seq x y z
N MET A 1 2.44 19.33 -47.24
CA MET A 1 1.17 18.95 -46.61
C MET A 1 1.42 18.89 -45.11
N GLU A 2 1.18 19.99 -44.46
CA GLU A 2 1.45 20.24 -43.05
C GLU A 2 0.40 19.53 -42.21
N SER A 3 0.80 18.48 -41.46
CA SER A 3 -0.11 17.79 -40.55
C SER A 3 -0.41 18.72 -39.39
N THR A 4 -1.60 19.29 -39.40
CA THR A 4 -2.19 20.05 -38.33
C THR A 4 -2.04 19.27 -37.01
N ILE A 5 -1.11 19.70 -36.17
CA ILE A 5 -0.95 19.20 -34.79
C ILE A 5 -2.22 19.58 -34.04
N LYS A 6 -3.18 18.66 -33.97
CA LYS A 6 -4.30 18.76 -33.04
C LYS A 6 -3.72 18.72 -31.64
N ASN A 7 -3.63 19.89 -30.99
CA ASN A 7 -3.32 20.06 -29.55
C ASN A 7 -4.42 19.49 -28.67
N GLY A 8 -4.77 18.22 -28.87
CA GLY A 8 -5.72 17.48 -28.04
C GLY A 8 -4.98 16.46 -27.18
N ILE A 9 -5.32 16.37 -25.90
CA ILE A 9 -4.85 15.28 -25.03
C ILE A 9 -5.14 13.96 -25.74
N SER A 10 -4.13 13.06 -25.89
CA SER A 10 -4.27 11.74 -26.55
C SER A 10 -5.35 10.91 -25.84
N HIS A 11 -5.95 9.97 -26.57
CA HIS A 11 -6.97 9.07 -26.01
C HIS A 11 -6.40 8.29 -24.81
N ALA A 12 -5.14 7.84 -24.90
CA ALA A 12 -4.41 7.18 -23.83
C ALA A 12 -4.37 8.00 -22.53
N LYS A 13 -3.99 9.30 -22.65
CA LYS A 13 -3.94 10.19 -21.48
C LYS A 13 -5.32 10.44 -20.88
N LYS A 14 -6.35 10.60 -21.71
CA LYS A 14 -7.74 10.74 -21.23
C LYS A 14 -8.21 9.48 -20.51
N ALA A 15 -7.94 8.29 -21.06
CA ALA A 15 -8.28 7.03 -20.44
C ALA A 15 -7.60 6.86 -19.06
N ALA A 16 -6.32 7.21 -18.97
CA ALA A 16 -5.58 7.19 -17.70
C ALA A 16 -6.15 8.19 -16.69
N LEU A 17 -6.44 9.42 -17.08
CA LEU A 17 -7.05 10.43 -16.21
C LEU A 17 -8.42 10.00 -15.71
N LEU A 18 -9.25 9.42 -16.57
CA LEU A 18 -10.55 8.87 -16.17
C LEU A 18 -10.42 7.67 -15.22
N SER A 19 -9.31 6.93 -15.29
CA SER A 19 -9.00 5.82 -14.39
C SER A 19 -8.55 6.23 -12.99
N ILE A 20 -8.53 7.55 -12.68
CA ILE A 20 -8.47 8.03 -11.28
C ILE A 20 -9.59 7.38 -10.47
N ILE A 21 -10.77 7.24 -11.06
CA ILE A 21 -11.80 6.33 -10.53
C ILE A 21 -11.60 4.98 -11.24
N PRO A 22 -11.20 3.92 -10.50
CA PRO A 22 -10.88 2.64 -11.10
C PRO A 22 -12.01 2.11 -11.98
N GLY A 23 -11.67 1.64 -13.18
CA GLY A 23 -12.62 1.08 -14.12
C GLY A 23 -13.21 2.08 -15.13
N ILE A 24 -13.27 3.40 -14.84
CA ILE A 24 -13.86 4.38 -15.76
C ILE A 24 -13.03 4.53 -17.05
N GLY A 25 -11.71 4.51 -16.96
CA GLY A 25 -10.86 4.55 -18.14
C GLY A 25 -11.03 3.32 -19.05
N GLN A 26 -11.24 2.13 -18.48
CA GLN A 26 -11.58 0.94 -19.25
C GLN A 26 -12.96 1.05 -19.90
N LEU A 27 -13.95 1.62 -19.22
CA LEU A 27 -15.26 1.93 -19.80
C LEU A 27 -15.12 2.92 -20.98
N TYR A 28 -14.30 3.94 -20.83
CA TYR A 28 -13.99 4.90 -21.89
C TYR A 28 -13.31 4.21 -23.10
N ASN A 29 -12.44 3.23 -22.85
CA ASN A 29 -11.82 2.37 -23.87
C ASN A 29 -12.78 1.31 -24.44
N ARG A 30 -14.09 1.39 -24.16
CA ARG A 30 -15.13 0.44 -24.58
C ARG A 30 -14.99 -0.98 -24.02
N GLN A 31 -14.16 -1.19 -23.00
CA GLN A 31 -13.98 -2.46 -22.31
C GLN A 31 -14.96 -2.59 -21.12
N LYS A 32 -16.27 -2.67 -21.41
CA LYS A 32 -17.34 -2.59 -20.39
C LYS A 32 -17.16 -3.59 -19.24
N ILE A 33 -16.94 -4.89 -19.55
CA ILE A 33 -16.84 -5.93 -18.51
C ILE A 33 -15.61 -5.69 -17.63
N LYS A 34 -14.48 -5.32 -18.23
CA LYS A 34 -13.23 -5.03 -17.52
C LYS A 34 -13.36 -3.80 -16.62
N GLY A 35 -14.01 -2.75 -17.14
CA GLY A 35 -14.31 -1.53 -16.37
C GLY A 35 -15.21 -1.80 -15.17
N CYS A 36 -16.32 -2.54 -15.37
CA CYS A 36 -17.20 -2.93 -14.25
C CYS A 36 -16.48 -3.80 -13.22
N LEU A 37 -15.58 -4.69 -13.65
CA LEU A 37 -14.81 -5.54 -12.74
C LEU A 37 -13.84 -4.71 -11.88
N PHE A 38 -13.06 -3.81 -12.47
CA PHE A 38 -12.16 -2.93 -11.72
C PHE A 38 -12.91 -2.01 -10.75
N LEU A 39 -14.02 -1.44 -11.19
CA LEU A 39 -14.86 -0.59 -10.35
C LEU A 39 -15.47 -1.38 -9.19
N GLY A 40 -16.05 -2.56 -9.46
CA GLY A 40 -16.62 -3.42 -8.43
C GLY A 40 -15.59 -3.89 -7.40
N LEU A 41 -14.41 -4.32 -7.86
CA LEU A 41 -13.31 -4.72 -6.97
C LEU A 41 -12.81 -3.56 -6.12
N SER A 42 -12.74 -2.35 -6.67
CA SER A 42 -12.30 -1.17 -5.92
C SER A 42 -13.31 -0.76 -4.85
N ILE A 43 -14.60 -0.79 -5.16
CA ILE A 43 -15.65 -0.53 -4.18
C ILE A 43 -15.62 -1.59 -3.07
N LEU A 44 -15.52 -2.87 -3.44
CA LEU A 44 -15.43 -3.97 -2.48
C LEU A 44 -14.20 -3.83 -1.58
N TYR A 45 -13.05 -3.47 -2.15
CA TYR A 45 -11.81 -3.25 -1.41
C TYR A 45 -11.98 -2.13 -0.37
N VAL A 46 -12.50 -0.97 -0.76
CA VAL A 46 -12.74 0.14 0.17
C VAL A 46 -13.74 -0.27 1.25
N PHE A 47 -14.82 -0.95 0.89
CA PHE A 47 -15.85 -1.38 1.83
C PHE A 47 -15.32 -2.40 2.86
N VAL A 48 -14.58 -3.41 2.40
CA VAL A 48 -14.02 -4.46 3.28
C VAL A 48 -12.96 -3.92 4.24
N PHE A 49 -12.12 -2.99 3.79
CA PHE A 49 -11.02 -2.46 4.58
C PHE A 49 -11.28 -1.08 5.20
N ALA A 50 -12.52 -0.55 5.10
CA ALA A 50 -12.87 0.77 5.64
C ALA A 50 -12.57 0.88 7.15
N ASP A 51 -13.02 -0.09 7.93
CA ASP A 51 -12.82 -0.11 9.38
C ASP A 51 -11.34 -0.25 9.73
N LEU A 52 -10.62 -1.15 9.04
CA LEU A 52 -9.19 -1.32 9.21
C LEU A 52 -8.42 -0.02 8.94
N PHE A 53 -8.78 0.72 7.89
CA PHE A 53 -8.12 1.99 7.60
C PHE A 53 -8.45 3.06 8.63
N ASN A 54 -9.71 3.16 9.04
CA ASN A 54 -10.13 4.14 10.04
C ASN A 54 -9.45 3.90 11.39
N MET A 55 -9.57 2.70 11.93
CA MET A 55 -8.97 2.33 13.22
C MET A 55 -7.46 2.25 13.15
N GLY A 56 -6.92 1.62 12.09
CA GLY A 56 -5.49 1.44 11.92
C GLY A 56 -4.74 2.76 11.77
N PHE A 57 -5.22 3.70 10.97
CA PHE A 57 -4.58 5.02 10.88
C PHE A 57 -4.74 5.84 12.15
N TRP A 58 -5.93 5.85 12.76
CA TRP A 58 -6.11 6.50 14.04
C TRP A 58 -5.15 5.93 15.08
N GLY A 59 -5.07 4.60 15.20
CA GLY A 59 -4.18 3.92 16.13
C GLY A 59 -2.69 4.16 15.85
N LEU A 60 -2.31 4.20 14.56
CA LEU A 60 -0.93 4.47 14.15
C LEU A 60 -0.46 5.88 14.57
N PHE A 61 -1.34 6.88 14.50
CA PHE A 61 -0.98 8.25 14.86
C PHE A 61 -1.06 8.52 16.35
N THR A 62 -2.05 7.96 17.05
CA THR A 62 -2.32 8.27 18.45
C THR A 62 -1.72 7.28 19.44
N LEU A 63 -1.47 6.03 19.01
CA LEU A 63 -1.12 4.88 19.88
C LEU A 63 -2.12 4.63 21.01
N GLY A 64 -3.33 5.20 20.90
CA GLY A 64 -4.40 5.16 21.88
C GLY A 64 -4.55 6.46 22.66
N THR A 65 -5.70 6.63 23.30
CA THR A 65 -6.04 7.83 24.09
C THR A 65 -6.71 7.50 25.41
N GLU A 66 -7.25 6.31 25.59
CA GLU A 66 -8.04 5.91 26.76
C GLU A 66 -7.44 4.70 27.47
N VAL A 67 -7.02 4.88 28.72
CA VAL A 67 -6.58 3.80 29.62
C VAL A 67 -7.77 3.32 30.45
N PRO A 68 -8.00 2.02 30.64
CA PRO A 68 -7.25 0.84 30.16
C PRO A 68 -7.80 0.26 28.84
N ARG A 69 -8.66 0.98 28.14
CA ARG A 69 -9.38 0.50 26.95
C ARG A 69 -8.45 0.23 25.79
N ASP A 70 -7.52 1.16 25.54
CA ASP A 70 -6.63 1.14 24.39
C ASP A 70 -5.32 0.39 24.71
N ASN A 71 -4.73 -0.24 23.69
CA ASN A 71 -3.45 -0.91 23.79
C ASN A 71 -2.56 -0.47 22.63
N SER A 72 -1.52 0.31 22.94
CA SER A 72 -0.62 0.91 21.95
C SER A 72 0.03 -0.12 21.00
N ILE A 73 0.35 -1.33 21.51
CA ILE A 73 0.95 -2.40 20.69
C ILE A 73 -0.02 -2.92 19.65
N PHE A 74 -1.28 -3.17 20.04
CA PHE A 74 -2.28 -3.63 19.09
C PHE A 74 -2.63 -2.55 18.07
N LEU A 75 -2.76 -1.30 18.50
CA LEU A 75 -3.03 -0.16 17.62
C LEU A 75 -1.88 0.08 16.63
N LEU A 76 -0.63 -0.02 17.10
CA LEU A 76 0.55 0.05 16.23
C LEU A 76 0.55 -1.08 15.20
N ALA A 77 0.28 -2.31 15.64
CA ALA A 77 0.21 -3.48 14.75
C ALA A 77 -0.90 -3.32 13.71
N GLU A 78 -2.10 -2.92 14.13
CA GLU A 78 -3.24 -2.68 13.25
C GLU A 78 -2.95 -1.58 12.22
N GLY A 79 -2.31 -0.49 12.65
CA GLY A 79 -1.86 0.59 11.78
C GLY A 79 -0.84 0.16 10.73
N LEU A 80 0.12 -0.68 11.11
CA LEU A 80 1.09 -1.24 10.16
C LEU A 80 0.44 -2.22 9.17
N VAL A 81 -0.51 -3.04 9.63
CA VAL A 81 -1.31 -3.89 8.73
C VAL A 81 -2.11 -3.02 7.76
N ALA A 82 -2.73 -1.94 8.22
CA ALA A 82 -3.43 -0.99 7.35
C ALA A 82 -2.51 -0.39 6.27
N LEU A 83 -1.27 -0.02 6.62
CA LEU A 83 -0.27 0.46 5.65
C LEU A 83 0.12 -0.61 4.62
N ILE A 84 0.30 -1.86 5.04
CA ILE A 84 0.59 -2.98 4.14
C ILE A 84 -0.59 -3.19 3.18
N VAL A 85 -1.80 -3.26 3.70
CA VAL A 85 -3.01 -3.42 2.88
C VAL A 85 -3.16 -2.24 1.91
N LEU A 86 -2.97 -1.00 2.37
CA LEU A 86 -2.98 0.18 1.50
C LEU A 86 -1.95 0.07 0.37
N SER A 87 -0.74 -0.41 0.66
CA SER A 87 0.32 -0.60 -0.35
C SER A 87 -0.09 -1.58 -1.44
N PHE A 88 -0.77 -2.68 -1.10
CA PHE A 88 -1.36 -3.59 -2.08
C PHE A 88 -2.46 -2.90 -2.89
N GLY A 89 -3.34 -2.13 -2.25
CA GLY A 89 -4.37 -1.35 -2.95
C GLY A 89 -3.79 -0.36 -3.96
N LEU A 90 -2.75 0.38 -3.56
CA LEU A 90 -2.03 1.30 -4.45
C LEU A 90 -1.34 0.58 -5.62
N PHE A 91 -0.79 -0.60 -5.38
CA PHE A 91 -0.22 -1.42 -6.44
C PHE A 91 -1.28 -1.85 -7.48
N PHE A 92 -2.42 -2.36 -7.04
CA PHE A 92 -3.54 -2.68 -7.94
C PHE A 92 -4.11 -1.45 -8.63
N TYR A 93 -4.17 -0.31 -7.95
CA TYR A 93 -4.55 0.97 -8.53
C TYR A 93 -3.59 1.39 -9.65
N TYR A 94 -2.29 1.25 -9.45
CA TYR A 94 -1.29 1.50 -10.48
C TYR A 94 -1.47 0.58 -11.69
N LEU A 95 -1.74 -0.70 -11.47
CA LEU A 95 -2.02 -1.65 -12.57
C LEU A 95 -3.27 -1.25 -13.36
N ASN A 96 -4.32 -0.77 -12.67
CA ASN A 96 -5.53 -0.25 -13.32
C ASN A 96 -5.22 0.96 -14.22
N LEU A 97 -4.45 1.94 -13.73
CA LEU A 97 -4.05 3.12 -14.51
C LEU A 97 -3.22 2.71 -15.74
N ARG A 98 -2.23 1.85 -15.54
CA ARG A 98 -1.36 1.35 -16.60
C ARG A 98 -2.14 0.60 -17.67
N ASP A 99 -3.10 -0.24 -17.28
CA ASP A 99 -3.96 -0.97 -18.21
C ASP A 99 -4.83 -0.02 -19.04
N ALA A 100 -5.45 0.97 -18.42
CA ALA A 100 -6.25 1.97 -19.13
C ALA A 100 -5.41 2.78 -20.11
N TYR A 101 -4.20 3.19 -19.71
CA TYR A 101 -3.28 3.93 -20.57
C TYR A 101 -2.86 3.09 -21.79
N LYS A 102 -2.39 1.85 -21.56
CA LYS A 102 -1.92 0.94 -22.62
C LYS A 102 -3.03 0.63 -23.66
N ASN A 103 -4.24 0.36 -23.17
CA ASN A 103 -5.37 0.11 -24.08
C ASN A 103 -5.81 1.41 -24.79
N GLY A 104 -5.70 2.57 -24.17
CA GLY A 104 -5.93 3.86 -24.83
C GLY A 104 -4.91 4.15 -25.94
N GLU A 105 -3.64 3.79 -25.72
CA GLU A 105 -2.58 3.91 -26.70
C GLU A 105 -2.82 3.02 -27.93
N MET A 106 -3.32 1.80 -27.72
CA MET A 106 -3.74 0.92 -28.82
C MET A 106 -4.83 1.56 -29.68
N ILE A 107 -5.78 2.27 -29.05
CA ILE A 107 -6.85 3.00 -29.78
C ILE A 107 -6.25 4.17 -30.57
N ASP A 108 -5.32 4.94 -30.00
CA ASP A 108 -4.62 6.01 -30.71
C ASP A 108 -3.86 5.51 -31.94
N GLN A 109 -3.35 4.28 -31.87
CA GLN A 109 -2.65 3.60 -32.97
C GLN A 109 -3.59 2.84 -33.93
N HIS A 110 -4.91 2.98 -33.79
CA HIS A 110 -5.91 2.22 -34.55
C HIS A 110 -5.82 0.70 -34.42
N LEU A 111 -5.21 0.21 -33.34
CA LEU A 111 -5.12 -1.21 -33.02
C LEU A 111 -6.35 -1.67 -32.24
N ARG A 112 -6.62 -2.97 -32.34
CA ARG A 112 -7.70 -3.59 -31.57
C ARG A 112 -7.32 -3.67 -30.09
N VAL A 113 -8.23 -3.26 -29.22
CA VAL A 113 -8.05 -3.33 -27.77
C VAL A 113 -8.20 -4.77 -27.29
N ASN A 114 -7.33 -5.20 -26.38
CA ASN A 114 -7.34 -6.54 -25.82
C ASN A 114 -8.65 -6.84 -25.07
N SER A 115 -9.27 -7.96 -25.40
CA SER A 115 -10.43 -8.46 -24.66
C SER A 115 -10.00 -9.01 -23.28
N ILE A 116 -10.97 -9.27 -22.39
CA ILE A 116 -10.69 -9.91 -21.09
C ILE A 116 -9.99 -11.25 -21.29
N LYS A 117 -10.43 -12.07 -22.25
CA LYS A 117 -9.82 -13.38 -22.53
C LYS A 117 -8.37 -13.23 -22.97
N GLU A 118 -8.07 -12.29 -23.85
CA GLU A 118 -6.70 -12.01 -24.30
C GLU A 118 -5.83 -11.49 -23.15
N SER A 119 -6.35 -10.60 -22.31
CA SER A 119 -5.64 -10.13 -21.12
C SER A 119 -5.39 -11.26 -20.10
N TYR A 120 -6.34 -12.17 -19.92
CA TYR A 120 -6.19 -13.35 -19.06
C TYR A 120 -5.16 -14.33 -19.61
N HIS A 121 -5.19 -14.60 -20.92
CA HIS A 121 -4.17 -15.45 -21.58
C HIS A 121 -2.78 -14.83 -21.51
N ALA A 122 -2.64 -13.53 -21.70
CA ALA A 122 -1.37 -12.83 -21.52
C ALA A 122 -0.86 -12.93 -20.07
N LEU A 123 -1.77 -12.79 -19.10
CA LEU A 123 -1.43 -12.96 -17.67
C LEU A 123 -0.97 -14.40 -17.38
N LEU A 124 -1.61 -15.40 -17.97
CA LEU A 124 -1.21 -16.80 -17.80
C LEU A 124 0.09 -17.12 -18.56
N ALA A 125 0.34 -16.50 -19.69
CA ALA A 125 1.55 -16.78 -20.48
C ALA A 125 2.80 -16.11 -19.90
N GLU A 126 2.69 -14.83 -19.55
CA GLU A 126 3.82 -14.01 -19.08
C GLU A 126 3.84 -13.82 -17.57
N GLY A 127 2.67 -13.80 -16.94
CA GLY A 127 2.50 -13.55 -15.51
C GLY A 127 2.39 -14.79 -14.63
N TYR A 128 2.36 -16.00 -15.23
CA TYR A 128 2.20 -17.26 -14.48
C TYR A 128 3.21 -17.45 -13.33
N PRO A 129 4.51 -17.19 -13.51
CA PRO A 129 5.47 -17.32 -12.42
C PRO A 129 5.15 -16.39 -11.24
N TYR A 130 4.71 -15.16 -11.52
CA TYR A 130 4.32 -14.18 -10.49
C TYR A 130 3.02 -14.57 -9.79
N LEU A 131 2.05 -15.10 -10.54
CA LEU A 131 0.80 -15.60 -9.98
C LEU A 131 1.04 -16.80 -9.04
N LEU A 132 1.90 -17.72 -9.46
CA LEU A 132 2.27 -18.89 -8.65
C LEU A 132 3.04 -18.50 -7.39
N SER A 133 3.90 -17.49 -7.48
CA SER A 133 4.70 -16.98 -6.35
C SER A 133 3.91 -16.06 -5.42
N SER A 134 2.73 -15.54 -5.83
CA SER A 134 1.99 -14.54 -5.07
C SER A 134 1.58 -15.01 -3.66
N PRO A 135 1.13 -16.26 -3.41
CA PRO A 135 0.82 -16.71 -2.04
C PRO A 135 2.06 -16.71 -1.14
N ALA A 136 3.22 -17.18 -1.68
CA ALA A 136 4.47 -17.17 -0.93
C ALA A 136 4.94 -15.74 -0.64
N PHE A 137 4.77 -14.81 -1.59
CA PHE A 137 5.10 -13.40 -1.38
C PHE A 137 4.22 -12.75 -0.31
N ILE A 138 2.92 -13.03 -0.30
CA ILE A 138 2.00 -12.55 0.75
C ILE A 138 2.44 -13.08 2.12
N LEU A 139 2.74 -14.38 2.23
CA LEU A 139 3.24 -14.98 3.47
C LEU A 139 4.56 -14.32 3.92
N LEU A 140 5.48 -14.05 2.99
CA LEU A 140 6.74 -13.36 3.29
C LEU A 140 6.48 -11.93 3.83
N VAL A 141 5.56 -11.20 3.25
CA VAL A 141 5.21 -9.85 3.73
C VAL A 141 4.73 -9.90 5.18
N PHE A 142 3.83 -10.82 5.53
CA PHE A 142 3.30 -10.91 6.89
C PHE A 142 4.24 -11.61 7.88
N SER A 143 5.07 -12.56 7.43
CA SER A 143 5.96 -13.30 8.33
C SER A 143 7.33 -12.64 8.55
N VAL A 144 7.79 -11.82 7.61
CA VAL A 144 9.13 -11.21 7.65
C VAL A 144 9.04 -9.69 7.64
N ILE A 145 8.38 -9.09 6.64
CA ILE A 145 8.36 -7.64 6.48
C ILE A 145 7.57 -6.98 7.62
N PHE A 146 6.41 -7.52 7.98
CA PHE A 146 5.60 -6.96 9.07
C PHE A 146 6.34 -6.93 10.42
N PRO A 147 6.96 -8.01 10.94
CA PRO A 147 7.71 -7.95 12.20
C PRO A 147 8.90 -6.98 12.16
N ILE A 148 9.56 -6.86 11.00
CA ILE A 148 10.65 -5.88 10.83
C ILE A 148 10.11 -4.45 10.93
N LEU A 149 9.05 -4.14 10.20
CA LEU A 149 8.41 -2.82 10.26
C LEU A 149 7.89 -2.51 11.66
N PHE A 150 7.30 -3.51 12.33
CA PHE A 150 6.82 -3.38 13.70
C PHE A 150 7.96 -3.07 14.67
N SER A 151 9.08 -3.79 14.58
CA SER A 151 10.24 -3.55 15.43
C SER A 151 10.86 -2.17 15.18
N ILE A 152 10.94 -1.74 13.91
CA ILE A 152 11.41 -0.41 13.55
C ILE A 152 10.46 0.65 14.13
N ALA A 153 9.16 0.52 13.92
CA ALA A 153 8.19 1.49 14.42
C ALA A 153 8.22 1.59 15.96
N LEU A 154 8.31 0.44 16.64
CA LEU A 154 8.41 0.39 18.11
C LEU A 154 9.64 1.12 18.64
N ALA A 155 10.77 1.10 17.92
CA ALA A 155 11.98 1.82 18.32
C ALA A 155 11.83 3.35 18.35
N PHE A 156 10.80 3.90 17.71
CA PHE A 156 10.47 5.33 17.75
C PHE A 156 9.44 5.69 18.84
N THR A 157 9.01 4.73 19.65
CA THR A 157 8.10 4.94 20.78
C THR A 157 8.86 4.85 22.11
N ASN A 158 8.22 5.30 23.19
CA ASN A 158 8.69 5.12 24.57
C ASN A 158 8.18 3.81 25.19
N TYR A 159 7.80 2.82 24.36
CA TYR A 159 7.26 1.56 24.87
C TYR A 159 8.25 0.85 25.77
N ASP A 160 7.88 0.68 27.04
CA ASP A 160 8.62 -0.04 28.07
C ASP A 160 7.65 -0.66 29.09
N LEU A 161 8.19 -1.20 30.17
CA LEU A 161 7.41 -1.83 31.24
C LEU A 161 6.43 -0.84 31.92
N TYR A 162 6.73 0.46 31.92
CA TYR A 162 5.95 1.50 32.57
C TYR A 162 4.99 2.20 31.60
N HIS A 163 5.32 2.20 30.30
CA HIS A 163 4.52 2.80 29.22
C HIS A 163 3.86 1.70 28.36
N SER A 164 3.12 0.81 29.04
CA SER A 164 2.43 -0.31 28.42
C SER A 164 1.07 -0.55 29.05
N ALA A 165 0.13 -1.03 28.25
CA ALA A 165 -1.19 -1.41 28.73
C ALA A 165 -1.09 -2.56 29.78
N PRO A 166 -1.99 -2.63 30.77
CA PRO A 166 -3.19 -1.78 30.93
C PRO A 166 -2.97 -0.48 31.74
N ALA A 167 -1.78 -0.24 32.25
CA ALA A 167 -1.54 0.88 33.16
C ALA A 167 -1.34 2.22 32.44
N ASN A 168 -0.60 2.20 31.35
CA ASN A 168 -0.27 3.37 30.53
C ASN A 168 -0.32 3.05 29.05
N LEU A 169 -0.22 4.10 28.24
CA LEU A 169 -0.06 4.00 26.78
C LEU A 169 1.35 4.44 26.40
N ALA A 170 1.83 3.93 25.27
CA ALA A 170 3.06 4.40 24.66
C ALA A 170 2.80 5.64 23.80
N ASP A 171 3.81 6.49 23.66
CA ASP A 171 3.81 7.68 22.84
C ASP A 171 4.92 7.65 21.79
N TRP A 172 4.74 8.38 20.71
CA TRP A 172 5.77 8.61 19.72
C TRP A 172 6.82 9.58 20.26
N VAL A 173 8.05 9.10 20.47
CA VAL A 173 9.19 9.90 20.98
C VAL A 173 10.24 10.20 19.90
N GLY A 174 10.03 9.71 18.69
CA GLY A 174 10.95 9.92 17.58
C GLY A 174 12.33 9.36 17.85
N LEU A 175 13.38 10.19 17.79
CA LEU A 175 14.77 9.77 17.96
C LEU A 175 15.28 9.85 19.40
N GLU A 176 14.41 10.13 20.39
CA GLU A 176 14.84 10.30 21.77
C GLU A 176 15.46 9.04 22.37
N THR A 177 14.85 7.89 22.09
CA THR A 177 15.39 6.57 22.49
C THR A 177 16.80 6.33 21.93
N PHE A 178 17.03 6.74 20.69
CA PHE A 178 18.36 6.61 20.05
C PHE A 178 19.40 7.54 20.67
N LYS A 179 19.02 8.77 21.07
CA LYS A 179 19.92 9.68 21.76
C LYS A 179 20.38 9.11 23.10
N GLN A 180 19.50 8.45 23.84
CA GLN A 180 19.85 7.80 25.10
C GLN A 180 20.94 6.75 24.94
N ILE A 181 20.96 5.98 23.86
CA ILE A 181 22.01 4.99 23.56
C ILE A 181 23.39 5.65 23.50
N PHE A 182 23.48 6.87 22.97
CA PHE A 182 24.75 7.59 22.82
C PHE A 182 25.13 8.46 24.02
N THR A 183 24.17 8.82 24.89
CA THR A 183 24.39 9.71 26.03
C THR A 183 24.57 8.98 27.35
N VAL A 184 23.98 7.80 27.51
CA VAL A 184 24.12 6.99 28.72
C VAL A 184 25.42 6.20 28.68
N ASP A 185 26.30 6.39 29.67
CA ASP A 185 27.66 5.82 29.71
C ASP A 185 27.68 4.30 29.57
N ILE A 186 26.73 3.59 30.13
CA ILE A 186 26.63 2.12 30.01
C ILE A 186 26.44 1.69 28.54
N TRP A 187 25.53 2.35 27.83
CA TRP A 187 25.29 2.04 26.42
C TRP A 187 26.46 2.45 25.53
N ARG A 188 27.02 3.62 25.80
CA ARG A 188 28.21 4.11 25.08
C ARG A 188 29.39 3.17 25.25
N SER A 189 29.70 2.72 26.48
CA SER A 189 30.79 1.79 26.74
C SER A 189 30.53 0.42 26.09
N THR A 190 29.31 -0.08 26.14
CA THR A 190 28.93 -1.34 25.49
C THR A 190 29.10 -1.24 23.98
N PHE A 191 28.65 -0.15 23.36
CA PHE A 191 28.75 0.09 21.93
C PHE A 191 30.24 0.14 21.48
N ILE A 192 31.09 0.86 22.22
CA ILE A 192 32.51 0.93 21.96
C ILE A 192 33.19 -0.46 22.12
N ASN A 193 32.81 -1.23 23.14
CA ASN A 193 33.38 -2.55 23.39
C ASN A 193 32.95 -3.61 22.35
N VAL A 194 31.84 -3.43 21.67
CA VAL A 194 31.32 -4.37 20.65
C VAL A 194 31.84 -4.04 19.25
N PHE A 195 32.05 -2.75 18.95
CA PHE A 195 32.42 -2.28 17.60
C PHE A 195 33.80 -1.62 17.52
N GLY A 196 34.48 -1.39 18.63
CA GLY A 196 35.87 -0.87 18.71
C GLY A 196 36.84 -1.97 18.99
#